data_d22c609b36218dfac7ea45e492063867
#
_entry.id   d22c609b36218dfac7ea45e492063867
#
_cell.length_a   1.000
_cell.length_b   1.000
_cell.length_c   1.000
_cell.angle_alpha   90.00
_cell.angle_beta   90.00
_cell.angle_gamma   90.00
#
_symmetry.space_group_name_H-M   'P 1'
#
loop_
_entity.id
_entity.type
_entity.pdbx_description
1 polymer ?
#
loop_
_entity_poly.entity_id
_entity_poly.type
_entity_poly.pdbx_seq_one_letter_code
_entity_poly.pdbx_strand_id
1 'polypeptide(L)'
;LRACKELGIKTVAVHSTADRDLMHLSLADESVCIGPAPGALSYLNIPAIISAAEVTGANGIHPGYGFLAENADFAEQIEQSGFAFIGPNAETIRLMGDKVCAKAAMIKAGVPTVPGSDGPLPEDEETALAIAREVGYPVIIKAAGGGGGRGMRVVLKEEDLISSAKLTRTEAEAAFGNGMVYLEKFLMNPRHVEVQVLSDGQGHAIHLGDRDCSLQ
;
A
#
# COMPACT_ATOMS: atom_id res chain seq x y z
N LEU A 1 0.87 -11.41 18.21
CA LEU A 1 1.19 -12.48 19.15
C LEU A 1 0.54 -12.27 20.52
N ARG A 2 0.70 -11.10 21.18
CA ARG A 2 0.10 -10.84 22.50
C ARG A 2 -1.42 -10.95 22.46
N ALA A 3 -2.09 -10.30 21.53
CA ALA A 3 -3.53 -10.38 21.37
C ALA A 3 -4.01 -11.81 21.08
N CYS A 4 -3.30 -12.56 20.24
CA CYS A 4 -3.61 -13.97 20.02
C CYS A 4 -3.53 -14.80 21.30
N LYS A 5 -2.50 -14.56 22.10
CA LYS A 5 -2.34 -15.24 23.40
C LYS A 5 -3.48 -14.93 24.37
N GLU A 6 -3.91 -13.68 24.46
CA GLU A 6 -5.06 -13.25 25.28
C GLU A 6 -6.37 -13.92 24.83
N LEU A 7 -6.50 -14.15 23.52
CA LEU A 7 -7.68 -14.83 22.92
C LEU A 7 -7.56 -16.34 22.87
N GLY A 8 -6.46 -16.94 23.37
CA GLY A 8 -6.23 -18.38 23.31
C GLY A 8 -5.96 -18.94 21.91
N ILE A 9 -5.56 -18.08 20.98
CA ILE A 9 -5.21 -18.45 19.61
C ILE A 9 -3.74 -18.83 19.56
N LYS A 10 -3.44 -20.05 19.08
CA LYS A 10 -2.07 -20.51 18.87
C LYS A 10 -1.40 -19.74 17.72
N THR A 11 -0.13 -19.53 17.86
CA THR A 11 0.64 -18.70 16.94
C THR A 11 1.91 -19.39 16.46
N VAL A 12 2.19 -19.26 15.16
CA VAL A 12 3.45 -19.66 14.53
C VAL A 12 4.12 -18.40 14.00
N ALA A 13 5.32 -18.12 14.46
CA ALA A 13 6.11 -17.01 13.95
C ALA A 13 7.09 -17.51 12.88
N VAL A 14 7.06 -16.89 11.71
CA VAL A 14 8.08 -17.15 10.68
C VAL A 14 9.24 -16.17 10.80
N HIS A 15 10.45 -16.60 10.48
CA HIS A 15 11.64 -15.78 10.57
C HIS A 15 12.71 -16.17 9.53
N SER A 16 13.55 -15.21 9.17
CA SER A 16 14.80 -15.51 8.43
C SER A 16 15.89 -16.01 9.37
N THR A 17 16.99 -16.52 8.82
CA THR A 17 18.14 -16.91 9.65
C THR A 17 18.73 -15.76 10.45
N ALA A 18 18.63 -14.51 9.94
CA ALA A 18 19.13 -13.34 10.64
C ALA A 18 18.29 -12.93 11.85
N ASP A 19 17.01 -13.32 11.86
CA ASP A 19 16.03 -12.88 12.87
C ASP A 19 15.77 -13.94 13.95
N ARG A 20 16.58 -14.99 13.98
CA ARG A 20 16.41 -16.17 14.87
C ARG A 20 16.32 -15.84 16.35
N ASP A 21 16.99 -14.77 16.79
CA ASP A 21 17.08 -14.40 18.20
C ASP A 21 16.16 -13.22 18.56
N LEU A 22 15.24 -12.84 17.65
CA LEU A 22 14.33 -11.73 17.92
C LEU A 22 13.28 -12.10 18.98
N MET A 23 13.00 -11.15 19.85
CA MET A 23 12.12 -11.34 21.02
C MET A 23 10.72 -11.86 20.65
N HIS A 24 10.16 -11.49 19.51
CA HIS A 24 8.82 -11.92 19.13
C HIS A 24 8.71 -13.44 18.97
N LEU A 25 9.79 -14.13 18.61
CA LEU A 25 9.79 -15.61 18.49
C LEU A 25 9.54 -16.29 19.82
N SER A 26 10.03 -15.70 20.92
CA SER A 26 9.78 -16.22 22.28
C SER A 26 8.34 -16.04 22.76
N LEU A 27 7.54 -15.22 22.06
CA LEU A 27 6.13 -14.99 22.36
C LEU A 27 5.20 -15.90 21.57
N ALA A 28 5.69 -16.52 20.50
CA ALA A 28 4.93 -17.47 19.69
C ALA A 28 4.93 -18.87 20.32
N ASP A 29 3.93 -19.66 20.01
CA ASP A 29 3.86 -21.09 20.45
C ASP A 29 4.87 -21.93 19.64
N GLU A 30 5.04 -21.61 18.36
CA GLU A 30 6.00 -22.26 17.45
C GLU A 30 6.71 -21.21 16.59
N SER A 31 7.87 -21.57 16.04
CA SER A 31 8.58 -20.74 15.05
C SER A 31 9.17 -21.57 13.93
N VAL A 32 9.16 -21.03 12.71
CA VAL A 32 9.69 -21.67 11.51
C VAL A 32 10.65 -20.73 10.77
N CYS A 33 11.85 -21.23 10.49
CA CYS A 33 12.79 -20.49 9.64
C CYS A 33 12.40 -20.70 8.17
N ILE A 34 12.06 -19.59 7.48
CA ILE A 34 11.57 -19.59 6.10
C ILE A 34 12.64 -19.24 5.07
N GLY A 35 13.89 -19.07 5.47
CA GLY A 35 15.00 -18.82 4.55
C GLY A 35 16.12 -17.95 5.12
N PRO A 36 17.10 -17.61 4.27
CA PRO A 36 18.24 -16.78 4.65
C PRO A 36 17.84 -15.30 4.86
N ALA A 37 18.78 -14.49 5.33
CA ALA A 37 18.60 -13.08 5.65
C ALA A 37 17.96 -12.20 4.54
N PRO A 38 18.30 -12.35 3.24
CA PRO A 38 17.67 -11.54 2.19
C PRO A 38 16.16 -11.78 2.11
N GLY A 39 15.35 -10.70 2.21
CA GLY A 39 13.89 -10.76 2.18
C GLY A 39 13.31 -11.48 0.96
N ALA A 40 13.93 -11.33 -0.21
CA ALA A 40 13.52 -12.03 -1.44
C ALA A 40 13.61 -13.57 -1.33
N LEU A 41 14.47 -14.10 -0.45
CA LEU A 41 14.64 -15.52 -0.22
C LEU A 41 13.96 -16.03 1.06
N SER A 42 13.25 -15.17 1.77
CA SER A 42 12.55 -15.46 3.02
C SER A 42 11.15 -14.83 3.06
N TYR A 43 11.02 -13.60 3.53
CA TYR A 43 9.72 -12.93 3.76
C TYR A 43 8.93 -12.60 2.48
N LEU A 44 9.57 -12.60 1.31
CA LEU A 44 8.93 -12.46 -0.01
C LEU A 44 8.82 -13.81 -0.75
N ASN A 45 9.24 -14.90 -0.13
CA ASN A 45 9.16 -16.24 -0.68
C ASN A 45 7.80 -16.88 -0.33
N ILE A 46 6.80 -16.68 -1.18
CA ILE A 46 5.44 -17.16 -0.97
C ILE A 46 5.40 -18.68 -0.73
N PRO A 47 6.09 -19.53 -1.55
CA PRO A 47 6.11 -20.98 -1.31
C PRO A 47 6.64 -21.36 0.08
N ALA A 48 7.68 -20.68 0.57
CA ALA A 48 8.24 -20.98 1.90
C ALA A 48 7.26 -20.64 3.03
N ILE A 49 6.49 -19.56 2.88
CA ILE A 49 5.46 -19.16 3.85
C ILE A 49 4.30 -20.16 3.85
N ILE A 50 3.82 -20.57 2.67
CA ILE A 50 2.76 -21.57 2.54
C ILE A 50 3.20 -22.91 3.15
N SER A 51 4.42 -23.37 2.84
CA SER A 51 4.96 -24.61 3.41
C SER A 51 5.09 -24.54 4.94
N ALA A 52 5.47 -23.38 5.49
CA ALA A 52 5.51 -23.18 6.93
C ALA A 52 4.10 -23.33 7.56
N ALA A 53 3.06 -22.80 6.90
CA ALA A 53 1.68 -22.94 7.35
C ALA A 53 1.20 -24.41 7.28
N GLU A 54 1.55 -25.12 6.20
CA GLU A 54 1.19 -26.54 6.01
C GLU A 54 1.81 -27.44 7.09
N VAL A 55 3.13 -27.33 7.33
CA VAL A 55 3.84 -28.22 8.26
C VAL A 55 3.47 -27.96 9.73
N THR A 56 2.99 -26.75 10.04
CA THR A 56 2.54 -26.39 11.39
C THR A 56 1.02 -26.58 11.60
N GLY A 57 0.29 -26.92 10.54
CA GLY A 57 -1.17 -27.06 10.59
C GLY A 57 -1.90 -25.75 10.90
N ALA A 58 -1.33 -24.61 10.50
CA ALA A 58 -1.98 -23.31 10.65
C ALA A 58 -3.29 -23.25 9.84
N ASN A 59 -4.27 -22.50 10.33
CA ASN A 59 -5.55 -22.31 9.62
C ASN A 59 -5.61 -20.97 8.90
N GLY A 60 -4.81 -20.00 9.30
CA GLY A 60 -4.80 -18.67 8.72
C GLY A 60 -3.42 -18.05 8.73
N ILE A 61 -3.22 -17.09 7.84
CA ILE A 61 -1.97 -16.38 7.66
C ILE A 61 -2.22 -14.89 7.82
N HIS A 62 -1.57 -14.28 8.80
CA HIS A 62 -1.53 -12.84 8.98
C HIS A 62 -0.29 -12.28 8.29
N PRO A 63 -0.42 -11.43 7.27
CA PRO A 63 0.71 -10.97 6.45
C PRO A 63 1.64 -9.99 7.19
N GLY A 64 1.26 -9.56 8.38
CA GLY A 64 2.00 -8.54 9.10
C GLY A 64 1.86 -7.15 8.50
N TYR A 65 2.94 -6.39 8.50
CA TYR A 65 3.06 -5.05 7.94
C TYR A 65 4.23 -5.00 6.94
N GLY A 66 4.00 -4.39 5.78
CA GLY A 66 4.99 -4.39 4.68
C GLY A 66 5.08 -5.73 3.95
N PHE A 67 6.22 -6.02 3.35
CA PHE A 67 6.47 -7.25 2.57
C PHE A 67 5.31 -7.65 1.65
N LEU A 68 4.58 -8.71 2.00
CA LEU A 68 3.47 -9.26 1.21
C LEU A 68 2.08 -8.80 1.67
N ALA A 69 1.99 -7.88 2.65
CA ALA A 69 0.70 -7.44 3.21
C ALA A 69 -0.23 -6.78 2.16
N GLU A 70 0.35 -6.12 1.17
CA GLU A 70 -0.37 -5.48 0.06
C GLU A 70 -0.20 -6.22 -1.27
N ASN A 71 0.19 -7.50 -1.22
CA ASN A 71 0.39 -8.32 -2.41
C ASN A 71 -0.86 -9.16 -2.68
N ALA A 72 -1.59 -8.81 -3.75
CA ALA A 72 -2.83 -9.49 -4.13
C ALA A 72 -2.62 -10.95 -4.54
N ASP A 73 -1.51 -11.25 -5.22
CA ASP A 73 -1.21 -12.61 -5.67
C ASP A 73 -0.87 -13.52 -4.48
N PHE A 74 -0.25 -12.96 -3.44
CA PHE A 74 -0.05 -13.68 -2.18
C PHE A 74 -1.38 -14.01 -1.51
N ALA A 75 -2.28 -13.04 -1.35
CA ALA A 75 -3.60 -13.27 -0.77
C ALA A 75 -4.37 -14.35 -1.53
N GLU A 76 -4.37 -14.29 -2.86
CA GLU A 76 -5.03 -15.28 -3.72
C GLU A 76 -4.42 -16.67 -3.58
N GLN A 77 -3.08 -16.79 -3.56
CA GLN A 77 -2.41 -18.08 -3.39
C GLN A 77 -2.68 -18.71 -2.00
N ILE A 78 -2.75 -17.88 -0.95
CA ILE A 78 -3.10 -18.34 0.41
C ILE A 78 -4.50 -18.95 0.42
N GLU A 79 -5.48 -18.25 -0.14
CA GLU A 79 -6.87 -18.73 -0.20
C GLU A 79 -7.01 -19.97 -1.07
N GLN A 80 -6.33 -20.02 -2.22
CA GLN A 80 -6.29 -21.21 -3.09
C GLN A 80 -5.63 -22.44 -2.42
N SER A 81 -4.70 -22.19 -1.51
CA SER A 81 -4.07 -23.24 -0.70
C SER A 81 -4.93 -23.70 0.50
N GLY A 82 -6.12 -23.14 0.68
CA GLY A 82 -7.07 -23.53 1.72
C GLY A 82 -6.86 -22.85 3.07
N PHE A 83 -6.02 -21.83 3.15
CA PHE A 83 -5.81 -21.03 4.36
C PHE A 83 -6.64 -19.73 4.33
N ALA A 84 -7.02 -19.25 5.51
CA ALA A 84 -7.62 -17.92 5.63
C ALA A 84 -6.54 -16.84 5.51
N PHE A 85 -6.65 -15.93 4.54
CA PHE A 85 -5.86 -14.72 4.52
C PHE A 85 -6.46 -13.70 5.48
N ILE A 86 -5.70 -13.26 6.49
CA ILE A 86 -6.18 -12.29 7.47
C ILE A 86 -5.92 -10.88 6.93
N GLY A 87 -6.84 -10.41 6.12
CA GLY A 87 -6.76 -9.14 5.41
C GLY A 87 -7.88 -9.01 4.37
N PRO A 88 -7.84 -7.98 3.53
CA PRO A 88 -8.79 -7.83 2.42
C PRO A 88 -8.53 -8.92 1.36
N ASN A 89 -9.56 -9.25 0.58
CA ASN A 89 -9.40 -10.19 -0.53
C ASN A 89 -8.49 -9.62 -1.64
N ALA A 90 -8.01 -10.51 -2.51
CA ALA A 90 -7.07 -10.14 -3.57
C ALA A 90 -7.59 -9.04 -4.51
N GLU A 91 -8.91 -9.06 -4.83
CA GLU A 91 -9.54 -8.05 -5.68
C GLU A 91 -9.50 -6.66 -5.03
N THR A 92 -9.83 -6.59 -3.74
CA THR A 92 -9.76 -5.34 -2.97
C THR A 92 -8.32 -4.81 -2.88
N ILE A 93 -7.34 -5.71 -2.67
CA ILE A 93 -5.93 -5.31 -2.64
C ILE A 93 -5.50 -4.73 -4.00
N ARG A 94 -5.88 -5.36 -5.12
CA ARG A 94 -5.58 -4.85 -6.47
C ARG A 94 -6.25 -3.50 -6.71
N LEU A 95 -7.54 -3.37 -6.36
CA LEU A 95 -8.29 -2.11 -6.53
C LEU A 95 -7.66 -0.96 -5.74
N MET A 96 -7.35 -1.19 -4.47
CA MET A 96 -6.83 -0.14 -3.58
C MET A 96 -5.33 0.09 -3.76
N GLY A 97 -4.60 -0.86 -4.33
CA GLY A 97 -3.19 -0.73 -4.67
C GLY A 97 -2.91 0.17 -5.88
N ASP A 98 -3.89 0.30 -6.78
CA ASP A 98 -3.84 1.24 -7.90
C ASP A 98 -4.44 2.59 -7.50
N LYS A 99 -3.62 3.64 -7.47
CA LYS A 99 -4.03 4.96 -6.99
C LYS A 99 -5.17 5.60 -7.81
N VAL A 100 -5.21 5.34 -9.10
CA VAL A 100 -6.25 5.88 -10.00
C VAL A 100 -7.56 5.15 -9.76
N CYS A 101 -7.51 3.82 -9.73
CA CYS A 101 -8.67 2.98 -9.45
C CYS A 101 -9.23 3.22 -8.04
N ALA A 102 -8.36 3.33 -7.05
CA ALA A 102 -8.74 3.63 -5.66
C ALA A 102 -9.43 5.00 -5.56
N LYS A 103 -8.88 6.04 -6.18
CA LYS A 103 -9.48 7.38 -6.19
C LYS A 103 -10.85 7.38 -6.87
N ALA A 104 -10.98 6.73 -8.03
CA ALA A 104 -12.25 6.60 -8.73
C ALA A 104 -13.30 5.85 -7.90
N ALA A 105 -12.90 4.77 -7.22
CA ALA A 105 -13.78 4.03 -6.31
C ALA A 105 -14.24 4.88 -5.13
N MET A 106 -13.36 5.69 -4.54
CA MET A 106 -13.69 6.58 -3.44
C MET A 106 -14.65 7.69 -3.88
N ILE A 107 -14.41 8.32 -5.03
CA ILE A 107 -15.33 9.32 -5.61
C ILE A 107 -16.72 8.72 -5.83
N LYS A 108 -16.79 7.52 -6.41
CA LYS A 108 -18.04 6.79 -6.63
C LYS A 108 -18.78 6.48 -5.32
N ALA A 109 -18.04 6.22 -4.26
CA ALA A 109 -18.57 5.96 -2.92
C ALA A 109 -18.95 7.25 -2.15
N GLY A 110 -18.74 8.44 -2.72
CA GLY A 110 -18.99 9.72 -2.06
C GLY A 110 -17.99 10.08 -0.97
N VAL A 111 -16.83 9.42 -0.95
CA VAL A 111 -15.75 9.72 0.00
C VAL A 111 -14.95 10.92 -0.52
N PRO A 112 -14.70 11.96 0.29
CA PRO A 112 -13.88 13.09 -0.11
C PRO A 112 -12.48 12.65 -0.52
N THR A 113 -12.01 13.15 -1.67
CA THR A 113 -10.66 12.89 -2.17
C THR A 113 -9.91 14.21 -2.35
N VAL A 114 -8.58 14.12 -2.36
CA VAL A 114 -7.74 15.29 -2.66
C VAL A 114 -8.04 15.75 -4.09
N PRO A 115 -8.39 17.04 -4.31
CA PRO A 115 -8.63 17.58 -5.64
C PRO A 115 -7.40 17.38 -6.55
N GLY A 116 -7.62 17.11 -7.81
CA GLY A 116 -6.53 16.89 -8.76
C GLY A 116 -7.03 16.62 -10.17
N SER A 117 -6.13 16.25 -11.07
CA SER A 117 -6.50 15.86 -12.42
C SER A 117 -7.36 14.59 -12.42
N ASP A 118 -8.32 14.53 -13.33
CA ASP A 118 -9.09 13.33 -13.62
C ASP A 118 -8.28 12.45 -14.59
N GLY A 119 -7.42 11.60 -14.00
CA GLY A 119 -6.47 10.82 -14.77
C GLY A 119 -5.13 11.54 -15.06
N PRO A 120 -4.39 11.08 -16.07
CA PRO A 120 -3.11 11.65 -16.44
C PRO A 120 -3.19 13.14 -16.80
N LEU A 121 -2.20 13.90 -16.35
CA LEU A 121 -2.08 15.31 -16.73
C LEU A 121 -1.81 15.39 -18.23
N PRO A 122 -2.61 16.14 -19.03
CA PRO A 122 -2.42 16.29 -20.47
C PRO A 122 -1.04 16.87 -20.83
N GLU A 123 -0.57 16.59 -22.04
CA GLU A 123 0.64 17.20 -22.59
C GLU A 123 0.40 18.62 -23.11
N ASP A 124 -0.86 18.90 -23.47
CA ASP A 124 -1.29 20.22 -23.86
C ASP A 124 -1.15 21.22 -22.70
N GLU A 125 -0.30 22.22 -22.89
CA GLU A 125 0.08 23.18 -21.85
C GLU A 125 -1.12 23.99 -21.34
N GLU A 126 -2.02 24.40 -22.24
CA GLU A 126 -3.18 25.23 -21.89
C GLU A 126 -4.17 24.44 -21.02
N THR A 127 -4.45 23.18 -21.39
CA THR A 127 -5.32 22.28 -20.64
C THR A 127 -4.68 21.95 -19.27
N ALA A 128 -3.38 21.68 -19.23
CA ALA A 128 -2.68 21.41 -17.97
C ALA A 128 -2.73 22.61 -17.01
N LEU A 129 -2.54 23.83 -17.52
CA LEU A 129 -2.67 25.06 -16.74
C LEU A 129 -4.11 25.28 -16.25
N ALA A 130 -5.12 25.01 -17.09
CA ALA A 130 -6.52 25.13 -16.69
C ALA A 130 -6.87 24.20 -15.53
N ILE A 131 -6.44 22.93 -15.59
CA ILE A 131 -6.61 21.94 -14.50
C ILE A 131 -5.95 22.44 -13.21
N ALA A 132 -4.71 22.92 -13.31
CA ALA A 132 -3.99 23.40 -12.12
C ALA A 132 -4.62 24.64 -11.49
N ARG A 133 -5.20 25.53 -12.30
CA ARG A 133 -5.96 26.70 -11.81
C ARG A 133 -7.23 26.28 -11.09
N GLU A 134 -7.96 25.28 -11.60
CA GLU A 134 -9.15 24.74 -10.98
C GLU A 134 -8.83 24.07 -9.63
N VAL A 135 -7.76 23.28 -9.57
CA VAL A 135 -7.26 22.64 -8.32
C VAL A 135 -6.76 23.69 -7.32
N GLY A 136 -6.19 24.79 -7.84
CA GLY A 136 -5.62 25.89 -7.06
C GLY A 136 -4.22 25.58 -6.50
N TYR A 137 -3.29 26.52 -6.69
CA TYR A 137 -1.92 26.39 -6.17
C TYR A 137 -1.86 26.49 -4.64
N PRO A 138 -0.85 25.87 -3.99
CA PRO A 138 0.16 24.99 -4.56
C PRO A 138 -0.39 23.64 -5.00
N VAL A 139 0.24 23.04 -6.02
CA VAL A 139 -0.10 21.71 -6.52
C VAL A 139 1.14 20.81 -6.48
N ILE A 140 0.93 19.51 -6.56
CA ILE A 140 2.00 18.51 -6.65
C ILE A 140 1.80 17.67 -7.90
N ILE A 141 2.85 17.50 -8.68
CA ILE A 141 2.90 16.57 -9.81
C ILE A 141 3.51 15.26 -9.33
N LYS A 142 2.88 14.14 -9.67
CA LYS A 142 3.29 12.81 -9.23
C LYS A 142 3.39 11.87 -10.43
N ALA A 143 4.46 11.08 -10.51
CA ALA A 143 4.59 10.00 -11.48
C ALA A 143 3.64 8.83 -11.13
N ALA A 144 2.97 8.26 -12.13
CA ALA A 144 2.06 7.12 -11.93
C ALA A 144 2.79 5.88 -11.38
N GLY A 145 4.02 5.62 -11.85
CA GLY A 145 4.88 4.54 -11.36
C GLY A 145 5.67 4.89 -10.10
N GLY A 146 5.57 6.13 -9.60
CA GLY A 146 6.34 6.60 -8.44
C GLY A 146 5.79 6.10 -7.10
N GLY A 147 6.70 5.90 -6.15
CA GLY A 147 6.37 5.54 -4.77
C GLY A 147 7.46 5.98 -3.80
N GLY A 148 7.15 5.99 -2.51
CA GLY A 148 8.13 6.35 -1.48
C GLY A 148 8.74 7.75 -1.59
N GLY A 149 8.00 8.72 -2.15
CA GLY A 149 8.48 10.09 -2.34
C GLY A 149 9.27 10.34 -3.64
N ARG A 150 9.46 9.34 -4.49
CA ARG A 150 10.14 9.47 -5.78
C ARG A 150 9.16 9.85 -6.89
N GLY A 151 9.63 10.65 -7.85
CA GLY A 151 8.80 11.10 -8.97
C GLY A 151 7.72 12.08 -8.56
N MET A 152 7.98 12.94 -7.58
CA MET A 152 7.05 13.97 -7.10
C MET A 152 7.71 15.34 -7.12
N ARG A 153 6.95 16.37 -7.55
CA ARG A 153 7.41 17.75 -7.60
C ARG A 153 6.32 18.73 -7.20
N VAL A 154 6.60 19.52 -6.18
CA VAL A 154 5.68 20.58 -5.72
C VAL A 154 5.86 21.80 -6.61
N VAL A 155 4.73 22.38 -7.03
CA VAL A 155 4.64 23.58 -7.84
C VAL A 155 3.89 24.65 -7.06
N LEU A 156 4.58 25.70 -6.69
CA LEU A 156 4.03 26.78 -5.89
C LEU A 156 3.32 27.83 -6.72
N LYS A 157 3.78 28.03 -7.96
CA LYS A 157 3.30 29.07 -8.86
C LYS A 157 3.05 28.51 -10.26
N GLU A 158 2.11 29.13 -10.96
CA GLU A 158 1.70 28.73 -12.30
C GLU A 158 2.86 28.73 -13.32
N GLU A 159 3.75 29.71 -13.25
CA GLU A 159 4.90 29.87 -14.17
C GLU A 159 5.84 28.65 -14.16
N ASP A 160 5.86 27.87 -13.07
CA ASP A 160 6.72 26.70 -12.92
C ASP A 160 6.05 25.38 -13.35
N LEU A 161 4.73 25.39 -13.65
CA LEU A 161 3.97 24.15 -13.85
C LEU A 161 4.49 23.33 -15.03
N ILE A 162 4.61 23.97 -16.20
CA ILE A 162 4.93 23.28 -17.45
C ILE A 162 6.35 22.71 -17.42
N SER A 163 7.31 23.49 -16.92
CA SER A 163 8.70 23.03 -16.77
C SER A 163 8.79 21.87 -15.78
N SER A 164 8.08 21.96 -14.66
CA SER A 164 8.01 20.92 -13.64
C SER A 164 7.35 19.64 -14.16
N ALA A 165 6.29 19.74 -14.95
CA ALA A 165 5.61 18.60 -15.54
C ALA A 165 6.51 17.88 -16.56
N LYS A 166 7.18 18.60 -17.46
CA LYS A 166 8.12 18.03 -18.43
C LYS A 166 9.27 17.30 -17.73
N LEU A 167 9.86 17.93 -16.73
CA LEU A 167 10.97 17.33 -15.98
C LEU A 167 10.52 16.07 -15.23
N THR A 168 9.36 16.12 -14.55
CA THR A 168 8.84 14.95 -13.81
C THR A 168 8.51 13.80 -14.75
N ARG A 169 7.97 14.06 -15.96
CA ARG A 169 7.74 13.01 -16.97
C ARG A 169 9.04 12.34 -17.42
N THR A 170 10.06 13.15 -17.70
CA THR A 170 11.37 12.62 -18.12
C THR A 170 12.01 11.76 -17.04
N GLU A 171 11.98 12.24 -15.80
CA GLU A 171 12.50 11.49 -14.65
C GLU A 171 11.71 10.17 -14.42
N ALA A 172 10.37 10.22 -14.57
CA ALA A 172 9.50 9.08 -14.42
C ALA A 172 9.74 8.02 -15.51
N GLU A 173 9.88 8.46 -16.78
CA GLU A 173 10.20 7.56 -17.88
C GLU A 173 11.54 6.85 -17.64
N ALA A 174 12.56 7.61 -17.26
CA ALA A 174 13.90 7.06 -16.99
C ALA A 174 13.93 6.08 -15.80
N ALA A 175 13.17 6.36 -14.74
CA ALA A 175 13.21 5.59 -13.50
C ALA A 175 12.24 4.40 -13.47
N PHE A 176 11.09 4.52 -14.16
CA PHE A 176 9.97 3.57 -14.05
C PHE A 176 9.52 3.01 -15.41
N GLY A 177 10.09 3.48 -16.55
CA GLY A 177 9.65 3.12 -17.88
C GLY A 177 8.24 3.61 -18.23
N ASN A 178 7.74 4.60 -17.50
CA ASN A 178 6.42 5.20 -17.69
C ASN A 178 6.45 6.68 -17.31
N GLY A 179 6.39 7.56 -18.32
CA GLY A 179 6.40 9.01 -18.16
C GLY A 179 5.05 9.62 -17.76
N MET A 180 4.04 8.81 -17.47
CA MET A 180 2.72 9.28 -17.07
C MET A 180 2.78 9.99 -15.73
N VAL A 181 2.25 11.21 -15.67
CA VAL A 181 2.14 12.00 -14.44
C VAL A 181 0.70 12.47 -14.23
N TYR A 182 0.33 12.73 -12.99
CA TYR A 182 -0.94 13.34 -12.60
C TYR A 182 -0.69 14.49 -11.62
N LEU A 183 -1.69 15.33 -11.44
CA LEU A 183 -1.61 16.54 -10.62
C LEU A 183 -2.61 16.42 -9.47
N GLU A 184 -2.20 16.84 -8.28
CA GLU A 184 -3.06 16.94 -7.11
C GLU A 184 -2.81 18.26 -6.35
N LYS A 185 -3.78 18.65 -5.54
CA LYS A 185 -3.61 19.71 -4.57
C LYS A 185 -2.48 19.34 -3.60
N PHE A 186 -1.52 20.24 -3.44
CA PHE A 186 -0.51 20.09 -2.39
C PHE A 186 -1.06 20.60 -1.07
N LEU A 187 -1.15 19.70 -0.09
CA LEU A 187 -1.62 20.03 1.24
C LEU A 187 -0.42 20.51 2.08
N MET A 188 -0.50 21.77 2.51
CA MET A 188 0.48 22.33 3.43
C MET A 188 0.24 21.78 4.85
N ASN A 189 1.29 21.24 5.47
CA ASN A 189 1.23 20.69 6.84
C ASN A 189 0.11 19.66 7.05
N PRO A 190 0.04 18.60 6.24
CA PRO A 190 -1.00 17.58 6.36
C PRO A 190 -0.80 16.74 7.62
N ARG A 191 -1.88 16.19 8.15
CA ARG A 191 -1.84 15.08 9.09
C ARG A 191 -2.08 13.78 8.32
N HIS A 192 -1.33 12.74 8.67
CA HIS A 192 -1.58 11.40 8.17
C HIS A 192 -2.49 10.68 9.16
N VAL A 193 -3.76 10.55 8.79
CA VAL A 193 -4.78 9.86 9.60
C VAL A 193 -5.29 8.66 8.81
N GLU A 194 -5.35 7.52 9.45
CA GLU A 194 -5.90 6.29 8.88
C GLU A 194 -7.03 5.77 9.74
N VAL A 195 -7.93 4.98 9.15
CA VAL A 195 -9.04 4.34 9.86
C VAL A 195 -8.87 2.84 9.80
N GLN A 196 -8.92 2.18 10.97
CA GLN A 196 -8.90 0.73 11.03
C GLN A 196 -10.29 0.19 10.66
N VAL A 197 -10.32 -0.65 9.64
CA VAL A 197 -11.55 -1.33 9.18
C VAL A 197 -11.43 -2.83 9.48
N LEU A 198 -12.54 -3.42 9.90
CA LEU A 198 -12.71 -4.85 10.09
C LEU A 198 -13.94 -5.31 9.32
N SER A 199 -13.82 -6.38 8.53
CA SER A 199 -14.92 -6.98 7.78
C SER A 199 -15.01 -8.48 8.06
N ASP A 200 -16.24 -9.00 8.02
CA ASP A 200 -16.52 -10.44 8.18
C ASP A 200 -16.44 -11.24 6.86
N GLY A 201 -16.14 -10.58 5.75
CA GLY A 201 -16.14 -11.18 4.41
C GLY A 201 -17.53 -11.52 3.86
N GLN A 202 -18.62 -11.17 4.57
CA GLN A 202 -20.01 -11.44 4.19
C GLN A 202 -20.81 -10.17 3.86
N GLY A 203 -20.11 -9.06 3.65
CA GLY A 203 -20.70 -7.76 3.31
C GLY A 203 -20.91 -6.83 4.50
N HIS A 204 -20.54 -7.21 5.72
CA HIS A 204 -20.55 -6.32 6.87
C HIS A 204 -19.15 -5.81 7.16
N ALA A 205 -19.07 -4.53 7.47
CA ALA A 205 -17.82 -3.89 7.89
C ALA A 205 -18.07 -2.89 9.02
N ILE A 206 -17.12 -2.78 9.92
CA ILE A 206 -17.09 -1.79 10.99
C ILE A 206 -15.78 -1.03 10.94
N HIS A 207 -15.75 0.17 11.49
CA HIS A 207 -14.52 0.88 11.76
C HIS A 207 -14.24 0.89 13.27
N LEU A 208 -12.96 0.82 13.63
CA LEU A 208 -12.50 0.80 15.01
C LEU A 208 -11.91 2.15 15.45
N GLY A 209 -12.22 3.21 14.73
CA GLY A 209 -11.69 4.55 14.96
C GLY A 209 -10.47 4.88 14.11
N ASP A 210 -9.97 6.08 14.31
CA ASP A 210 -8.84 6.65 13.58
C ASP A 210 -7.52 6.51 14.35
N ARG A 211 -6.43 6.46 13.60
CA ARG A 211 -5.05 6.47 14.10
C ARG A 211 -4.28 7.60 13.42
N ASP A 212 -3.53 8.37 14.21
CA ASP A 212 -2.65 9.41 13.69
C ASP A 212 -1.26 8.82 13.40
N CYS A 213 -0.88 8.79 12.13
CA CYS A 213 0.39 8.28 11.63
C CYS A 213 1.35 9.40 11.19
N SER A 214 1.14 10.65 11.61
CA SER A 214 1.91 11.81 11.15
C SER A 214 3.40 11.75 11.53
N LEU A 215 3.77 10.97 12.54
CA LEU A 215 5.16 10.73 12.94
C LEU A 215 5.84 9.55 12.22
N GLN A 216 5.15 8.91 11.33
CA GLN A 216 5.66 7.76 10.59
C GLN A 216 6.81 8.16 9.66
#